data_85178bccdfa9c37061eab170019d0a9a
#
_entry.id   85178bccdfa9c37061eab170019d0a9a
#
_cell.length_a   1.000
_cell.length_b   1.000
_cell.length_c   1.000
_cell.angle_alpha   90.00
_cell.angle_beta   90.00
_cell.angle_gamma   90.00
#
_symmetry.space_group_name_H-M   'P 1'
#
loop_
_entity.id
_entity.type
_entity.pdbx_description
1 polymer ?
#
loop_
_entity_poly.entity_id
_entity_poly.type
_entity_poly.pdbx_seq_one_letter_code
_entity_poly.pdbx_strand_id
1 'polypeptide(L)'
;MKKQMRLLLAVLVFVFTGSFSQEGYWQQHVDYTMEIDVDVKNFTYTGEQKLVYTNNSPDSLERVFYHLYYNAFKPGSDLEAASRNSYNDKRNMSKTLLSLDKNDWGDVQVLALTQDGVTVSHTTKETILEVDLNTPLPPGKKTSLDMSFFVKVPAVVRRAGKNNRDGVAFSMAQWYPKLCEYDSEGWHANPYLGREFYGVWGDFDVTINIDKDYTVAASGYLQSPGKIGHGYAPLDPEVVHGEKISWNFLAPDVHDFTWAADPEYIHDVVPIKNGPDMHFFYKNETPYLKSWKDLQPFAVKFLEFFSKNIGKYPYKQYSVIMAGDGGMEYAMCTFITGSGYSDYRKLLGVTSHEIAHTWFQFLLATNESMHAWMDEGFTSYIDDAALNEALGLNNVVPNKSAYRAYFGWVATGLEEPLTTHADRYRFSRGYGASSYSKGSVFLSQLGYIIGEKNLYKTLKHYFNEWSFKHPRPYDFIRSAERVSGLELDWYLMDWAQTTKQLDYQVNSIVGEGGKTKIVLKREKQMPMPIDIEVVLNDGTSVVYNIPLTMMRGHRPLAGARLLESWSWAQPYYVFEVDFAKESIVEVVIDPLNFTADINKKNNRL
;
A
#
# COMPACT_ATOMS: atom_id res chain seq x y z
N MET A 1 -26.92 50.76 -51.69
CA MET A 1 -26.66 49.31 -51.48
C MET A 1 -25.56 49.18 -50.42
N LYS A 2 -25.92 48.97 -49.16
CA LYS A 2 -24.97 48.83 -48.05
C LYS A 2 -24.80 47.34 -47.77
N LYS A 3 -23.59 46.80 -48.00
CA LYS A 3 -23.18 45.46 -47.55
C LYS A 3 -22.82 45.53 -46.07
N GLN A 4 -23.58 44.88 -45.23
CA GLN A 4 -23.24 44.61 -43.83
C GLN A 4 -22.29 43.40 -43.76
N MET A 5 -21.09 43.64 -43.30
CA MET A 5 -20.08 42.63 -43.01
C MET A 5 -20.29 42.21 -41.56
N ARG A 6 -20.79 40.97 -41.33
CA ARG A 6 -20.89 40.37 -39.99
C ARG A 6 -19.54 39.82 -39.59
N LEU A 7 -18.92 40.43 -38.59
CA LEU A 7 -17.72 39.93 -37.92
C LEU A 7 -18.14 38.82 -36.96
N LEU A 8 -17.74 37.58 -37.24
CA LEU A 8 -17.86 36.47 -36.32
C LEU A 8 -16.67 36.54 -35.35
N LEU A 9 -16.95 36.90 -34.10
CA LEU A 9 -15.99 36.80 -33.00
C LEU A 9 -16.01 35.35 -32.49
N ALA A 10 -15.03 34.54 -32.82
CA ALA A 10 -14.80 33.24 -32.21
C ALA A 10 -14.09 33.47 -30.88
N VAL A 11 -14.85 33.31 -29.78
CA VAL A 11 -14.29 33.28 -28.43
C VAL A 11 -13.73 31.89 -28.23
N LEU A 12 -12.40 31.74 -28.32
CA LEU A 12 -11.67 30.56 -27.86
C LEU A 12 -11.69 30.57 -26.32
N VAL A 13 -12.56 29.75 -25.75
CA VAL A 13 -12.50 29.42 -24.33
C VAL A 13 -11.36 28.43 -24.13
N PHE A 14 -10.19 28.93 -23.74
CA PHE A 14 -9.14 28.12 -23.16
C PHE A 14 -9.65 27.62 -21.80
N VAL A 15 -10.10 26.38 -21.75
CA VAL A 15 -10.26 25.66 -20.48
C VAL A 15 -8.85 25.35 -19.98
N PHE A 16 -8.32 26.24 -19.17
CA PHE A 16 -7.19 25.91 -18.32
C PHE A 16 -7.70 24.86 -17.32
N THR A 17 -7.44 23.60 -17.57
CA THR A 17 -7.40 22.59 -16.50
C THR A 17 -6.16 22.92 -15.69
N GLY A 18 -6.30 23.85 -14.76
CA GLY A 18 -5.28 24.14 -13.78
C GLY A 18 -5.16 22.88 -12.91
N SER A 19 -4.11 22.08 -13.15
CA SER A 19 -3.58 21.24 -12.10
C SER A 19 -3.23 22.19 -10.96
N PHE A 20 -3.98 22.16 -9.86
CA PHE A 20 -3.59 22.83 -8.63
C PHE A 20 -2.34 22.11 -8.13
N SER A 21 -1.17 22.54 -8.60
CA SER A 21 0.09 22.22 -7.98
C SER A 21 0.01 22.74 -6.55
N GLN A 22 0.14 21.87 -5.57
CA GLN A 22 0.37 22.27 -4.19
C GLN A 22 1.64 23.14 -4.19
N GLU A 23 1.54 24.35 -3.68
CA GLU A 23 2.66 25.29 -3.66
C GLU A 23 3.84 24.63 -2.93
N GLY A 24 4.94 24.36 -3.65
CA GLY A 24 6.15 23.71 -3.12
C GLY A 24 6.25 22.18 -3.27
N TYR A 25 5.22 21.45 -3.77
CA TYR A 25 5.37 20.03 -4.04
C TYR A 25 6.11 19.77 -5.37
N TRP A 26 7.07 18.86 -5.33
CA TRP A 26 7.78 18.33 -6.49
C TRP A 26 8.04 16.84 -6.29
N GLN A 27 8.23 16.12 -7.36
CA GLN A 27 8.68 14.74 -7.38
C GLN A 27 9.52 14.50 -8.62
N GLN A 28 10.43 13.55 -8.56
CA GLN A 28 11.26 13.16 -9.69
C GLN A 28 10.44 12.44 -10.76
N HIS A 29 11.02 12.30 -11.95
CA HIS A 29 10.41 11.55 -13.05
C HIS A 29 11.47 10.76 -13.81
N VAL A 30 11.11 9.54 -14.22
CA VAL A 30 11.95 8.64 -15.01
C VAL A 30 11.23 8.15 -16.25
N ASP A 31 11.96 8.04 -17.36
CA ASP A 31 11.52 7.32 -18.55
C ASP A 31 12.49 6.13 -18.74
N TYR A 32 12.03 4.92 -18.53
CA TYR A 32 12.79 3.69 -18.73
C TYR A 32 12.50 3.07 -20.09
N THR A 33 13.54 2.77 -20.86
CA THR A 33 13.50 1.84 -21.98
C THR A 33 14.44 0.70 -21.66
N MET A 34 13.91 -0.52 -21.57
CA MET A 34 14.69 -1.71 -21.20
C MET A 34 14.46 -2.83 -22.21
N GLU A 35 15.53 -3.52 -22.57
CA GLU A 35 15.47 -4.75 -23.34
C GLU A 35 16.31 -5.81 -22.64
N ILE A 36 15.72 -7.00 -22.41
CA ILE A 36 16.44 -8.11 -21.81
C ILE A 36 16.38 -9.34 -22.69
N ASP A 37 17.46 -10.13 -22.67
CA ASP A 37 17.57 -11.42 -23.32
C ASP A 37 17.71 -12.53 -22.27
N VAL A 38 16.67 -13.34 -22.10
CA VAL A 38 16.55 -14.35 -21.04
C VAL A 38 17.09 -15.70 -21.50
N ASP A 39 18.02 -16.26 -20.73
CA ASP A 39 18.44 -17.66 -20.82
C ASP A 39 17.65 -18.50 -19.81
N VAL A 40 16.62 -19.17 -20.30
CA VAL A 40 15.71 -19.97 -19.46
C VAL A 40 16.37 -21.22 -18.87
N LYS A 41 17.48 -21.70 -19.47
CA LYS A 41 18.20 -22.91 -19.01
C LYS A 41 19.09 -22.60 -17.81
N ASN A 42 19.76 -21.45 -17.86
CA ASN A 42 20.71 -21.03 -16.83
C ASN A 42 20.07 -20.07 -15.80
N PHE A 43 18.85 -19.62 -16.02
CA PHE A 43 18.17 -18.60 -15.20
C PHE A 43 19.02 -17.34 -15.05
N THR A 44 19.48 -16.84 -16.20
CA THR A 44 20.25 -15.58 -16.30
C THR A 44 19.67 -14.72 -17.40
N TYR A 45 20.02 -13.45 -17.41
CA TYR A 45 19.73 -12.56 -18.54
C TYR A 45 20.75 -11.44 -18.61
N THR A 46 20.96 -10.92 -19.82
CA THR A 46 21.60 -9.64 -20.08
C THR A 46 20.53 -8.60 -20.33
N GLY A 47 20.80 -7.36 -19.98
CA GLY A 47 19.87 -6.26 -20.19
C GLY A 47 20.58 -4.98 -20.61
N GLU A 48 19.91 -4.26 -21.48
CA GLU A 48 20.21 -2.88 -21.82
C GLU A 48 19.12 -1.99 -21.24
N GLN A 49 19.53 -0.96 -20.51
CA GLN A 49 18.63 0.01 -19.87
C GLN A 49 19.04 1.41 -20.32
N LYS A 50 18.12 2.13 -20.90
CA LYS A 50 18.20 3.57 -21.07
C LYS A 50 17.23 4.24 -20.11
N LEU A 51 17.76 5.06 -19.22
CA LEU A 51 17.00 5.82 -18.25
C LEU A 51 17.15 7.30 -18.54
N VAL A 52 16.06 8.00 -18.86
CA VAL A 52 16.03 9.46 -18.87
C VAL A 52 15.52 9.95 -17.53
N TYR A 53 16.40 10.56 -16.74
CA TYR A 53 16.08 11.09 -15.42
C TYR A 53 15.83 12.59 -15.47
N THR A 54 14.68 13.03 -14.94
CA THR A 54 14.30 14.45 -14.84
C THR A 54 14.42 14.90 -13.39
N ASN A 55 15.32 15.83 -13.13
CA ASN A 55 15.48 16.43 -11.81
C ASN A 55 14.48 17.58 -11.63
N ASN A 56 13.36 17.31 -10.94
CA ASN A 56 12.34 18.30 -10.59
C ASN A 56 12.58 18.93 -9.20
N SER A 57 13.66 18.55 -8.51
CA SER A 57 14.02 19.14 -7.21
C SER A 57 14.61 20.54 -7.37
N PRO A 58 14.68 21.33 -6.29
CA PRO A 58 15.40 22.60 -6.28
C PRO A 58 16.93 22.45 -6.25
N ASP A 59 17.44 21.21 -6.08
CA ASP A 59 18.84 20.92 -5.86
C ASP A 59 19.56 20.51 -7.15
N SER A 60 20.87 20.79 -7.24
CA SER A 60 21.75 20.24 -8.28
C SER A 60 22.27 18.89 -7.80
N LEU A 61 22.04 17.82 -8.56
CA LEU A 61 22.43 16.46 -8.18
C LEU A 61 23.80 16.14 -8.77
N GLU A 62 24.77 15.81 -7.91
CA GLU A 62 26.14 15.42 -8.30
C GLU A 62 26.31 13.91 -8.42
N ARG A 63 25.37 13.13 -7.85
CA ARG A 63 25.35 11.67 -7.88
C ARG A 63 23.94 11.16 -7.93
N VAL A 64 23.79 9.88 -8.34
CA VAL A 64 22.57 9.12 -8.27
C VAL A 64 22.83 7.75 -7.66
N PHE A 65 21.76 7.10 -7.19
CA PHE A 65 21.85 5.78 -6.57
C PHE A 65 20.86 4.83 -7.24
N TYR A 66 21.26 3.55 -7.34
CA TYR A 66 20.37 2.49 -7.82
C TYR A 66 20.29 1.36 -6.80
N HIS A 67 19.12 0.75 -6.70
CA HIS A 67 18.94 -0.53 -6.03
C HIS A 67 19.33 -1.69 -6.94
N LEU A 68 20.14 -2.60 -6.44
CA LEU A 68 20.49 -3.89 -7.05
C LEU A 68 19.97 -5.01 -6.14
N TYR A 69 18.66 -5.16 -6.08
CA TYR A 69 17.98 -5.96 -5.05
C TYR A 69 18.44 -7.41 -4.96
N TYR A 70 18.73 -8.08 -6.09
CA TYR A 70 19.14 -9.48 -6.09
C TYR A 70 20.49 -9.75 -5.40
N ASN A 71 21.31 -8.72 -5.22
CA ASN A 71 22.56 -8.83 -4.44
C ASN A 71 22.31 -9.17 -2.97
N ALA A 72 21.10 -8.96 -2.46
CA ALA A 72 20.71 -9.38 -1.11
C ALA A 72 20.58 -10.92 -0.95
N PHE A 73 20.33 -11.66 -2.05
CA PHE A 73 19.97 -13.07 -2.00
C PHE A 73 21.19 -13.99 -2.10
N LYS A 74 22.12 -13.83 -1.16
CA LYS A 74 23.31 -14.67 -1.03
C LYS A 74 23.80 -14.71 0.44
N PRO A 75 24.57 -15.74 0.83
CA PRO A 75 25.22 -15.77 2.14
C PRO A 75 26.15 -14.57 2.34
N GLY A 76 26.16 -14.01 3.55
CA GLY A 76 27.00 -12.88 3.93
C GLY A 76 26.45 -11.52 3.54
N SER A 77 25.26 -11.42 2.94
CA SER A 77 24.59 -10.16 2.64
C SER A 77 24.04 -9.47 3.90
N ASP A 78 23.78 -8.16 3.80
CA ASP A 78 23.11 -7.41 4.87
C ASP A 78 21.73 -7.99 5.21
N LEU A 79 20.98 -8.50 4.23
CA LEU A 79 19.71 -9.20 4.44
C LEU A 79 19.91 -10.46 5.30
N GLU A 80 20.91 -11.28 5.00
CA GLU A 80 21.22 -12.48 5.78
C GLU A 80 21.59 -12.10 7.22
N ALA A 81 22.47 -11.12 7.39
CA ALA A 81 22.91 -10.65 8.70
C ALA A 81 21.76 -10.05 9.52
N ALA A 82 20.89 -9.22 8.90
CA ALA A 82 19.71 -8.64 9.55
C ALA A 82 18.71 -9.71 9.98
N SER A 83 18.43 -10.71 9.10
CA SER A 83 17.55 -11.83 9.42
C SER A 83 18.07 -12.69 10.56
N ARG A 84 19.39 -12.95 10.62
CA ARG A 84 20.05 -13.70 11.70
C ARG A 84 19.88 -13.04 13.06
N ASN A 85 19.92 -11.71 13.08
CA ASN A 85 19.83 -10.88 14.28
C ASN A 85 18.39 -10.48 14.65
N SER A 86 17.40 -10.81 13.80
CA SER A 86 16.00 -10.49 14.07
C SER A 86 15.37 -11.46 15.05
N TYR A 87 14.77 -10.92 16.12
CA TYR A 87 14.01 -11.72 17.07
C TYR A 87 12.70 -12.22 16.46
N ASN A 88 12.46 -13.53 16.54
CA ASN A 88 11.23 -14.18 16.06
C ASN A 88 10.94 -13.98 14.57
N ASP A 89 11.96 -13.96 13.74
CA ASP A 89 11.77 -14.01 12.29
C ASP A 89 11.23 -15.38 11.88
N LYS A 90 9.92 -15.44 11.65
CA LYS A 90 9.24 -16.69 11.23
C LYS A 90 9.71 -17.19 9.85
N ARG A 91 10.22 -16.29 9.00
CA ARG A 91 10.68 -16.65 7.65
C ARG A 91 12.05 -17.32 7.68
N ASN A 92 12.85 -17.03 8.70
CA ASN A 92 14.20 -17.57 8.89
C ASN A 92 15.06 -17.44 7.62
N MET A 93 15.01 -16.26 6.98
CA MET A 93 15.69 -15.99 5.71
C MET A 93 17.20 -16.25 5.80
N SER A 94 17.84 -15.96 6.94
CA SER A 94 19.25 -16.29 7.16
C SER A 94 19.53 -17.78 6.97
N LYS A 95 18.72 -18.67 7.56
CA LYS A 95 18.91 -20.12 7.39
C LYS A 95 18.73 -20.53 5.93
N THR A 96 17.74 -19.98 5.25
CA THR A 96 17.50 -20.26 3.84
C THR A 96 18.68 -19.80 2.99
N LEU A 97 19.12 -18.55 3.15
CA LEU A 97 20.24 -17.96 2.40
C LEU A 97 21.54 -18.75 2.61
N LEU A 98 21.84 -19.16 3.85
CA LEU A 98 23.03 -19.96 4.17
C LEU A 98 22.99 -21.38 3.59
N SER A 99 21.78 -21.90 3.23
CA SER A 99 21.62 -23.21 2.62
C SER A 99 21.65 -23.21 1.09
N LEU A 100 21.67 -22.03 0.45
CA LEU A 100 21.66 -21.92 -1.00
C LEU A 100 22.99 -22.35 -1.61
N ASP A 101 22.91 -23.11 -2.69
CA ASP A 101 24.04 -23.35 -3.56
C ASP A 101 24.42 -22.08 -4.33
N LYS A 102 25.68 -21.98 -4.77
CA LYS A 102 26.14 -20.82 -5.55
C LYS A 102 25.29 -20.57 -6.81
N ASN A 103 24.69 -21.60 -7.40
CA ASN A 103 23.81 -21.46 -8.57
C ASN A 103 22.47 -20.80 -8.24
N ASP A 104 22.10 -20.75 -6.97
CA ASP A 104 20.85 -20.20 -6.47
C ASP A 104 21.02 -18.79 -5.87
N TRP A 105 22.24 -18.27 -5.88
CA TRP A 105 22.49 -16.89 -5.42
C TRP A 105 22.04 -15.87 -6.46
N GLY A 106 21.50 -14.76 -5.99
CA GLY A 106 21.25 -13.58 -6.81
C GLY A 106 22.51 -12.76 -7.03
N ASP A 107 22.64 -12.20 -8.23
CA ASP A 107 23.73 -11.28 -8.55
C ASP A 107 23.29 -10.32 -9.66
N VAL A 108 23.61 -9.03 -9.50
CA VAL A 108 23.40 -8.00 -10.52
C VAL A 108 24.75 -7.35 -10.77
N GLN A 109 25.26 -7.47 -11.98
CA GLN A 109 26.54 -6.90 -12.40
C GLN A 109 26.29 -5.78 -13.41
N VAL A 110 26.76 -4.58 -13.12
CA VAL A 110 26.81 -3.47 -14.06
C VAL A 110 28.02 -3.66 -14.95
N LEU A 111 27.79 -3.86 -16.26
CA LEU A 111 28.84 -4.12 -17.25
C LEU A 111 29.38 -2.81 -17.82
N ALA A 112 28.49 -1.84 -18.07
CA ALA A 112 28.83 -0.50 -18.52
C ALA A 112 27.79 0.48 -18.01
N LEU A 113 28.19 1.73 -17.75
CA LEU A 113 27.29 2.82 -17.38
C LEU A 113 27.82 4.14 -17.92
N THR A 114 26.96 4.88 -18.60
CA THR A 114 27.29 6.20 -19.14
C THR A 114 26.26 7.24 -18.73
N GLN A 115 26.71 8.49 -18.61
CA GLN A 115 25.84 9.67 -18.56
C GLN A 115 25.99 10.42 -19.88
N ASP A 116 24.89 10.58 -20.61
CA ASP A 116 24.87 11.28 -21.92
C ASP A 116 25.96 10.76 -22.87
N GLY A 117 26.21 9.44 -22.85
CA GLY A 117 27.21 8.74 -23.68
C GLY A 117 28.65 8.78 -23.13
N VAL A 118 28.91 9.40 -21.98
CA VAL A 118 30.23 9.45 -21.34
C VAL A 118 30.26 8.51 -20.13
N THR A 119 31.24 7.61 -20.08
CA THR A 119 31.43 6.66 -18.97
C THR A 119 31.51 7.38 -17.62
N VAL A 120 30.76 6.90 -16.63
CA VAL A 120 30.74 7.43 -15.27
C VAL A 120 31.43 6.51 -14.27
N SER A 121 31.96 7.09 -13.19
CA SER A 121 32.48 6.34 -12.06
C SER A 121 31.34 5.81 -11.20
N HIS A 122 31.43 4.56 -10.79
CA HIS A 122 30.43 3.96 -9.92
C HIS A 122 31.03 2.93 -8.96
N THR A 123 30.34 2.67 -7.84
CA THR A 123 30.75 1.69 -6.84
C THR A 123 29.53 0.97 -6.30
N THR A 124 29.56 -0.35 -6.29
CA THR A 124 28.51 -1.17 -5.67
C THR A 124 28.85 -1.46 -4.22
N LYS A 125 27.92 -1.13 -3.31
CA LYS A 125 27.96 -1.47 -1.88
C LYS A 125 26.72 -2.27 -1.52
N GLU A 126 26.87 -3.57 -1.35
CA GLU A 126 25.75 -4.49 -1.10
C GLU A 126 24.68 -4.38 -2.20
N THR A 127 23.49 -3.89 -1.85
CA THR A 127 22.37 -3.70 -2.77
C THR A 127 22.25 -2.30 -3.35
N ILE A 128 23.23 -1.43 -3.11
CA ILE A 128 23.23 -0.05 -3.59
C ILE A 128 24.39 0.18 -4.57
N LEU A 129 24.07 0.69 -5.74
CA LEU A 129 25.04 1.23 -6.69
C LEU A 129 25.09 2.75 -6.52
N GLU A 130 26.27 3.27 -6.18
CA GLU A 130 26.55 4.70 -6.12
C GLU A 130 27.20 5.13 -7.44
N VAL A 131 26.68 6.20 -8.07
CA VAL A 131 27.16 6.72 -9.36
C VAL A 131 27.47 8.19 -9.22
N ASP A 132 28.71 8.57 -9.46
CA ASP A 132 29.14 9.97 -9.52
C ASP A 132 28.88 10.51 -10.93
N LEU A 133 28.08 11.55 -11.07
CA LEU A 133 27.74 12.14 -12.36
C LEU A 133 28.93 12.94 -12.91
N ASN A 134 29.27 12.73 -14.20
CA ASN A 134 30.31 13.53 -14.88
C ASN A 134 29.93 15.00 -14.95
N THR A 135 28.64 15.27 -15.13
CA THR A 135 28.07 16.62 -15.14
C THR A 135 26.92 16.65 -14.14
N PRO A 136 27.00 17.51 -13.11
CA PRO A 136 25.88 17.68 -12.17
C PRO A 136 24.59 17.94 -12.89
N LEU A 137 23.47 17.39 -12.40
CA LEU A 137 22.15 17.55 -12.98
C LEU A 137 21.39 18.70 -12.29
N PRO A 138 21.27 19.89 -12.89
CA PRO A 138 20.63 21.03 -12.28
C PRO A 138 19.11 20.86 -12.17
N PRO A 139 18.43 21.70 -11.33
CA PRO A 139 16.98 21.78 -11.29
C PRO A 139 16.31 21.93 -12.65
N GLY A 140 15.26 21.17 -12.91
CA GLY A 140 14.47 21.19 -14.14
C GLY A 140 15.18 20.62 -15.37
N LYS A 141 16.34 19.98 -15.22
CA LYS A 141 17.09 19.38 -16.33
C LYS A 141 16.92 17.86 -16.37
N LYS A 142 17.25 17.30 -17.52
CA LYS A 142 17.25 15.85 -17.78
C LYS A 142 18.65 15.38 -18.13
N THR A 143 18.94 14.12 -17.82
CA THR A 143 20.15 13.40 -18.27
C THR A 143 19.78 11.99 -18.68
N SER A 144 20.49 11.39 -19.64
CA SER A 144 20.38 9.98 -19.99
C SER A 144 21.44 9.18 -19.23
N LEU A 145 21.00 8.13 -18.55
CA LEU A 145 21.87 7.15 -17.91
C LEU A 145 21.64 5.82 -18.62
N ASP A 146 22.64 5.42 -19.44
CA ASP A 146 22.55 4.21 -20.25
C ASP A 146 23.43 3.13 -19.61
N MET A 147 22.82 1.96 -19.32
CA MET A 147 23.46 0.87 -18.57
C MET A 147 23.28 -0.46 -19.30
N SER A 148 24.39 -1.21 -19.47
CA SER A 148 24.31 -2.63 -19.76
C SER A 148 24.61 -3.43 -18.48
N PHE A 149 23.86 -4.53 -18.27
CA PHE A 149 23.96 -5.30 -17.05
C PHE A 149 23.71 -6.78 -17.30
N PHE A 150 24.25 -7.60 -16.39
CA PHE A 150 24.02 -9.04 -16.33
C PHE A 150 23.38 -9.41 -15.00
N VAL A 151 22.40 -10.32 -15.03
CA VAL A 151 21.72 -10.77 -13.83
C VAL A 151 21.68 -12.30 -13.77
N LYS A 152 21.99 -12.80 -12.58
CA LYS A 152 21.73 -14.17 -12.18
C LYS A 152 20.51 -14.20 -11.26
N VAL A 153 19.48 -14.92 -11.68
CA VAL A 153 18.20 -14.99 -10.96
C VAL A 153 18.36 -15.88 -9.74
N PRO A 154 18.08 -15.39 -8.52
CA PRO A 154 18.18 -16.20 -7.30
C PRO A 154 17.07 -17.26 -7.24
N ALA A 155 17.27 -18.30 -6.42
CA ALA A 155 16.12 -19.05 -5.92
C ALA A 155 15.18 -18.15 -5.11
N VAL A 156 13.88 -18.43 -5.14
CA VAL A 156 12.91 -17.62 -4.38
C VAL A 156 13.17 -17.76 -2.87
N VAL A 157 13.70 -16.70 -2.26
CA VAL A 157 13.86 -16.55 -0.81
C VAL A 157 12.82 -15.56 -0.28
N ARG A 158 12.61 -14.47 -1.04
CA ARG A 158 11.65 -13.43 -0.73
C ARG A 158 11.14 -12.82 -2.03
N ARG A 159 9.84 -12.93 -2.29
CA ARG A 159 9.08 -12.30 -3.40
C ARG A 159 9.48 -12.76 -4.80
N ALA A 160 10.77 -12.63 -5.16
CA ALA A 160 11.27 -12.80 -6.51
C ALA A 160 12.28 -13.94 -6.63
N GLY A 161 12.43 -14.47 -7.83
CA GLY A 161 13.41 -15.51 -8.16
C GLY A 161 12.89 -16.56 -9.11
N LYS A 162 13.70 -17.62 -9.28
CA LYS A 162 13.40 -18.79 -10.10
C LYS A 162 12.75 -19.91 -9.29
N ASN A 163 11.92 -20.71 -9.96
CA ASN A 163 11.36 -21.97 -9.44
C ASN A 163 10.74 -21.80 -8.05
N ASN A 164 9.68 -20.99 -7.95
CA ASN A 164 8.99 -20.84 -6.70
C ASN A 164 8.34 -22.18 -6.25
N ARG A 165 7.78 -22.21 -5.04
CA ARG A 165 7.16 -23.44 -4.49
C ARG A 165 5.97 -23.97 -5.27
N ASP A 166 5.36 -23.17 -6.16
CA ASP A 166 4.27 -23.55 -7.04
C ASP A 166 4.78 -24.03 -8.41
N GLY A 167 6.10 -24.11 -8.60
CA GLY A 167 6.75 -24.53 -9.84
C GLY A 167 6.76 -23.45 -10.92
N VAL A 168 6.47 -22.18 -10.61
CA VAL A 168 6.58 -21.08 -11.57
C VAL A 168 8.05 -20.78 -11.85
N ALA A 169 8.43 -20.80 -13.13
CA ALA A 169 9.83 -20.71 -13.55
C ALA A 169 10.45 -19.36 -13.20
N PHE A 170 9.78 -18.25 -13.49
CA PHE A 170 10.27 -16.89 -13.25
C PHE A 170 9.22 -16.05 -12.51
N SER A 171 9.60 -15.54 -11.33
CA SER A 171 8.87 -14.52 -10.58
C SER A 171 9.76 -13.30 -10.48
N MET A 172 9.59 -12.33 -11.38
CA MET A 172 10.56 -11.27 -11.64
C MET A 172 10.06 -9.94 -11.08
N ALA A 173 10.16 -9.80 -9.78
CA ALA A 173 10.03 -8.53 -9.08
C ALA A 173 11.43 -8.01 -8.69
N GLN A 174 11.61 -6.69 -8.60
CA GLN A 174 12.89 -6.05 -8.23
C GLN A 174 14.08 -6.57 -9.07
N TRP A 175 13.86 -6.83 -10.34
CA TRP A 175 14.73 -7.58 -11.23
C TRP A 175 15.75 -6.73 -11.99
N TYR A 176 15.57 -5.42 -12.07
CA TYR A 176 16.41 -4.49 -12.82
C TYR A 176 17.13 -3.49 -11.89
N PRO A 177 18.25 -2.87 -12.32
CA PRO A 177 18.83 -1.74 -11.61
C PRO A 177 17.84 -0.59 -11.55
N LYS A 178 17.23 -0.37 -10.36
CA LYS A 178 16.16 0.59 -10.13
C LYS A 178 16.71 1.86 -9.50
N LEU A 179 16.51 3.04 -10.14
CA LEU A 179 16.91 4.32 -9.56
C LEU A 179 16.22 4.54 -8.22
N CYS A 180 17.00 4.95 -7.21
CA CYS A 180 16.44 5.36 -5.91
C CYS A 180 15.65 6.66 -6.03
N GLU A 181 14.61 6.81 -5.21
CA GLU A 181 13.89 8.08 -5.12
C GLU A 181 14.73 9.16 -4.41
N TYR A 182 14.60 10.39 -4.90
CA TYR A 182 15.10 11.60 -4.27
C TYR A 182 13.95 12.56 -4.02
N ASP A 183 13.66 12.82 -2.78
CA ASP A 183 12.61 13.75 -2.38
C ASP A 183 13.12 14.85 -1.42
N SER A 184 12.24 15.58 -0.76
CA SER A 184 12.62 16.65 0.16
C SER A 184 13.37 16.18 1.42
N GLU A 185 13.47 14.87 1.65
CA GLU A 185 14.28 14.24 2.70
C GLU A 185 15.63 13.76 2.18
N GLY A 186 15.88 13.89 0.87
CA GLY A 186 17.12 13.45 0.20
C GLY A 186 16.96 12.12 -0.50
N TRP A 187 18.09 11.40 -0.70
CA TRP A 187 18.12 10.10 -1.36
C TRP A 187 17.63 8.97 -0.44
N HIS A 188 16.71 8.16 -0.93
CA HIS A 188 16.22 6.95 -0.26
C HIS A 188 17.02 5.71 -0.70
N ALA A 189 18.34 5.76 -0.58
CA ALA A 189 19.26 4.68 -0.95
C ALA A 189 19.46 3.69 0.21
N ASN A 190 18.37 3.11 0.71
CA ASN A 190 18.42 2.14 1.80
C ASN A 190 18.83 0.74 1.30
N PRO A 191 19.77 0.04 1.94
CA PRO A 191 20.05 -1.37 1.64
C PRO A 191 18.77 -2.22 1.77
N TYR A 192 18.60 -3.20 0.89
CA TYR A 192 17.43 -4.06 0.95
C TYR A 192 17.53 -5.13 2.03
N LEU A 193 16.65 -5.02 3.04
CA LEU A 193 16.58 -5.95 4.18
C LEU A 193 15.29 -6.79 4.20
N GLY A 194 14.64 -6.93 3.04
CA GLY A 194 13.47 -7.80 2.86
C GLY A 194 12.11 -7.15 3.22
N ARG A 195 12.07 -5.83 3.33
CA ARG A 195 10.84 -5.04 3.56
C ARG A 195 10.31 -4.47 2.23
N GLU A 196 9.56 -3.37 2.30
CA GLU A 196 8.85 -2.78 1.18
C GLU A 196 9.73 -1.80 0.36
N PHE A 197 9.15 -1.14 -0.61
CA PHE A 197 9.86 -0.41 -1.66
C PHE A 197 9.41 1.05 -1.74
N TYR A 198 10.23 1.87 -2.41
CA TYR A 198 9.92 3.25 -2.73
C TYR A 198 10.58 3.59 -4.07
N GLY A 199 9.80 4.04 -5.07
CA GLY A 199 10.29 4.20 -6.43
C GLY A 199 9.82 5.48 -7.09
N VAL A 200 10.60 5.92 -8.07
CA VAL A 200 10.37 7.13 -8.86
C VAL A 200 9.24 6.91 -9.87
N TRP A 201 8.28 7.82 -9.93
CA TRP A 201 7.22 7.83 -10.95
C TRP A 201 7.76 8.03 -12.35
N GLY A 202 7.21 7.30 -13.32
CA GLY A 202 7.59 7.43 -14.71
C GLY A 202 6.94 6.44 -15.64
N ASP A 203 7.49 6.37 -16.85
CA ASP A 203 7.01 5.52 -17.92
C ASP A 203 8.01 4.40 -18.19
N PHE A 204 7.51 3.20 -18.43
CA PHE A 204 8.32 2.02 -18.69
C PHE A 204 7.97 1.41 -20.04
N ASP A 205 8.98 1.30 -20.93
CA ASP A 205 8.96 0.54 -22.18
C ASP A 205 9.90 -0.65 -22.01
N VAL A 206 9.33 -1.85 -21.84
CA VAL A 206 10.10 -3.05 -21.49
C VAL A 206 9.91 -4.13 -22.52
N THR A 207 11.01 -4.57 -23.13
CA THR A 207 11.05 -5.71 -24.05
C THR A 207 11.73 -6.91 -23.39
N ILE A 208 11.02 -8.04 -23.35
CA ILE A 208 11.49 -9.30 -22.77
C ILE A 208 11.62 -10.33 -23.91
N ASN A 209 12.86 -10.67 -24.26
CA ASN A 209 13.16 -11.72 -25.22
C ASN A 209 13.33 -13.04 -24.47
N ILE A 210 12.35 -13.93 -24.60
CA ILE A 210 12.31 -15.21 -23.88
C ILE A 210 11.91 -16.35 -24.83
N ASP A 211 12.26 -17.59 -24.49
CA ASP A 211 11.88 -18.79 -25.22
C ASP A 211 10.38 -18.81 -25.55
N LYS A 212 10.04 -19.19 -26.79
CA LYS A 212 8.69 -19.10 -27.36
C LYS A 212 7.61 -19.89 -26.60
N ASP A 213 8.02 -20.88 -25.81
CA ASP A 213 7.08 -21.73 -25.08
C ASP A 213 6.61 -21.06 -23.77
N TYR A 214 7.25 -19.94 -23.35
CA TYR A 214 6.89 -19.21 -22.14
C TYR A 214 5.77 -18.21 -22.38
N THR A 215 4.79 -18.19 -21.50
CA THR A 215 3.79 -17.14 -21.41
C THR A 215 4.26 -16.10 -20.39
N VAL A 216 4.32 -14.83 -20.80
CA VAL A 216 4.74 -13.72 -19.93
C VAL A 216 3.52 -12.97 -19.43
N ALA A 217 3.45 -12.78 -18.10
CA ALA A 217 2.51 -11.89 -17.42
C ALA A 217 3.30 -10.71 -16.85
N ALA A 218 2.84 -9.47 -17.06
CA ALA A 218 3.62 -8.30 -16.63
C ALA A 218 2.75 -7.11 -16.24
N SER A 219 3.41 -6.11 -15.64
CA SER A 219 2.94 -4.73 -15.58
C SER A 219 2.72 -4.18 -17.00
N GLY A 220 1.80 -3.21 -17.15
CA GLY A 220 1.63 -2.50 -18.42
C GLY A 220 0.79 -3.21 -19.46
N TYR A 221 0.87 -2.70 -20.66
CA TYR A 221 0.05 -3.12 -21.82
C TYR A 221 0.92 -3.84 -22.83
N LEU A 222 0.64 -5.11 -23.12
CA LEU A 222 1.31 -5.85 -24.18
C LEU A 222 1.06 -5.19 -25.54
N GLN A 223 2.12 -4.90 -26.24
CA GLN A 223 2.08 -4.35 -27.59
C GLN A 223 1.93 -5.46 -28.62
N SER A 224 1.14 -5.20 -29.66
CA SER A 224 0.92 -6.15 -30.78
C SER A 224 0.54 -7.57 -30.33
N PRO A 225 -0.50 -7.76 -29.49
CA PRO A 225 -0.85 -9.06 -28.92
C PRO A 225 -1.15 -10.14 -29.98
N GLY A 226 -1.65 -9.77 -31.17
CA GLY A 226 -1.84 -10.70 -32.29
C GLY A 226 -0.55 -11.31 -32.83
N LYS A 227 0.60 -10.66 -32.63
CA LYS A 227 1.91 -11.22 -32.98
C LYS A 227 2.46 -12.18 -31.90
N ILE A 228 1.88 -12.16 -30.72
CA ILE A 228 2.32 -12.92 -29.55
C ILE A 228 1.48 -14.18 -29.37
N GLY A 229 0.16 -14.07 -29.38
CA GLY A 229 -0.75 -15.16 -29.03
C GLY A 229 -0.84 -15.37 -27.51
N HIS A 230 -0.57 -16.58 -27.03
CA HIS A 230 -0.50 -16.95 -25.60
C HIS A 230 -1.70 -16.49 -24.76
N GLY A 231 -2.91 -16.47 -25.34
CA GLY A 231 -4.14 -16.06 -24.65
C GLY A 231 -4.40 -14.56 -24.63
N TYR A 232 -3.46 -13.70 -25.02
CA TYR A 232 -3.68 -12.24 -25.12
C TYR A 232 -4.54 -11.85 -26.32
N ALA A 233 -4.32 -12.51 -27.45
CA ALA A 233 -5.14 -12.45 -28.64
C ALA A 233 -4.97 -13.73 -29.48
N PRO A 234 -5.86 -14.02 -30.43
CA PRO A 234 -5.59 -15.01 -31.46
C PRO A 234 -4.30 -14.66 -32.20
N LEU A 235 -3.45 -15.66 -32.42
CA LEU A 235 -2.21 -15.47 -33.17
C LEU A 235 -2.53 -15.13 -34.64
N ASP A 236 -1.91 -14.10 -35.18
CA ASP A 236 -2.05 -13.73 -36.58
C ASP A 236 -1.53 -14.87 -37.48
N PRO A 237 -2.28 -15.30 -38.50
CA PRO A 237 -1.95 -16.50 -39.28
C PRO A 237 -0.60 -16.47 -40.01
N GLU A 238 -0.06 -15.26 -40.23
CA GLU A 238 1.22 -15.07 -40.93
C GLU A 238 2.42 -15.09 -39.98
N VAL A 239 2.20 -15.13 -38.67
CA VAL A 239 3.27 -15.12 -37.67
C VAL A 239 3.83 -16.51 -37.46
N VAL A 240 5.14 -16.63 -37.63
CA VAL A 240 5.92 -17.83 -37.30
C VAL A 240 6.98 -17.43 -36.27
N HIS A 241 6.86 -17.90 -35.05
CA HIS A 241 7.84 -17.64 -34.01
C HIS A 241 9.16 -18.37 -34.26
N GLY A 242 10.29 -17.67 -33.99
CA GLY A 242 11.62 -18.27 -33.90
C GLY A 242 11.78 -19.10 -32.62
N GLU A 243 13.00 -19.20 -32.11
CA GLU A 243 13.28 -19.85 -30.82
C GLU A 243 12.79 -18.98 -29.64
N LYS A 244 12.86 -17.66 -29.77
CA LYS A 244 12.37 -16.69 -28.80
C LYS A 244 11.26 -15.82 -29.37
N ILE A 245 10.45 -15.26 -28.46
CA ILE A 245 9.46 -14.21 -28.73
C ILE A 245 9.89 -12.96 -27.97
N SER A 246 9.76 -11.79 -28.60
CA SER A 246 9.97 -10.48 -28.00
C SER A 246 8.63 -9.93 -27.47
N TRP A 247 8.49 -9.89 -26.17
CA TRP A 247 7.32 -9.36 -25.46
C TRP A 247 7.56 -7.91 -25.10
N ASN A 248 6.91 -6.97 -25.77
CA ASN A 248 7.03 -5.55 -25.44
C ASN A 248 5.82 -5.05 -24.66
N PHE A 249 6.07 -4.45 -23.50
CA PHE A 249 5.05 -3.89 -22.61
C PHE A 249 5.31 -2.40 -22.37
N LEU A 250 4.23 -1.61 -22.45
CA LEU A 250 4.25 -0.19 -22.06
C LEU A 250 3.47 -0.01 -20.76
N ALA A 251 4.12 0.49 -19.73
CA ALA A 251 3.51 0.80 -18.43
C ALA A 251 3.66 2.29 -18.13
N PRO A 252 2.67 3.13 -18.48
CA PRO A 252 2.71 4.57 -18.22
C PRO A 252 2.32 4.89 -16.79
N ASP A 253 2.88 5.97 -16.24
CA ASP A 253 2.55 6.54 -14.95
C ASP A 253 2.60 5.49 -13.81
N VAL A 254 3.71 4.76 -13.68
CA VAL A 254 3.98 3.78 -12.62
C VAL A 254 5.35 4.06 -11.97
N HIS A 255 5.61 3.45 -10.82
CA HIS A 255 6.91 3.60 -10.14
C HIS A 255 7.65 2.26 -9.96
N ASP A 256 7.18 1.22 -10.63
CA ASP A 256 7.85 -0.09 -10.75
C ASP A 256 7.33 -0.86 -11.96
N PHE A 257 8.09 -1.88 -12.37
CA PHE A 257 7.70 -2.83 -13.42
C PHE A 257 8.04 -4.26 -12.98
N THR A 258 7.05 -5.15 -13.04
CA THR A 258 7.16 -6.54 -12.58
C THR A 258 6.63 -7.49 -13.64
N TRP A 259 7.24 -8.68 -13.75
CA TRP A 259 6.79 -9.71 -14.66
C TRP A 259 7.01 -11.11 -14.10
N ALA A 260 6.26 -12.07 -14.61
CA ALA A 260 6.46 -13.49 -14.36
C ALA A 260 6.34 -14.27 -15.67
N ALA A 261 6.98 -15.44 -15.76
CA ALA A 261 6.87 -16.28 -16.94
C ALA A 261 6.92 -17.75 -16.59
N ASP A 262 6.08 -18.52 -17.26
CA ASP A 262 6.04 -19.97 -17.12
C ASP A 262 5.49 -20.60 -18.41
N PRO A 263 6.03 -21.76 -18.87
CA PRO A 263 5.53 -22.45 -20.07
C PRO A 263 4.17 -23.11 -19.87
N GLU A 264 3.75 -23.32 -18.61
CA GLU A 264 2.48 -24.01 -18.27
C GLU A 264 1.40 -23.03 -17.75
N TYR A 265 1.58 -21.73 -17.92
CA TYR A 265 0.54 -20.77 -17.54
C TYR A 265 -0.73 -20.93 -18.36
N ILE A 266 -1.86 -21.02 -17.66
CA ILE A 266 -3.17 -20.70 -18.21
C ILE A 266 -3.33 -19.19 -18.10
N HIS A 267 -3.86 -18.58 -19.15
CA HIS A 267 -4.20 -17.16 -19.19
C HIS A 267 -5.69 -16.98 -19.46
N ASP A 268 -6.43 -16.55 -18.46
CA ASP A 268 -7.84 -16.16 -18.57
C ASP A 268 -7.94 -14.62 -18.56
N VAL A 269 -8.92 -14.10 -19.31
CA VAL A 269 -9.23 -12.65 -19.33
C VAL A 269 -10.70 -12.45 -18.99
N VAL A 270 -10.97 -11.59 -18.02
CA VAL A 270 -12.32 -11.21 -17.60
C VAL A 270 -12.48 -9.70 -17.80
N PRO A 271 -13.23 -9.26 -18.83
CA PRO A 271 -13.46 -7.83 -19.06
C PRO A 271 -14.43 -7.25 -18.05
N ILE A 272 -14.11 -6.08 -17.50
CA ILE A 272 -15.02 -5.31 -16.64
C ILE A 272 -15.74 -4.26 -17.50
N LYS A 273 -17.05 -4.22 -17.43
CA LYS A 273 -17.84 -3.22 -18.18
C LYS A 273 -17.48 -1.80 -17.77
N ASN A 274 -16.92 -1.01 -18.70
CA ASN A 274 -16.40 0.35 -18.47
C ASN A 274 -15.23 0.41 -17.48
N GLY A 275 -14.55 -0.69 -17.25
CA GLY A 275 -13.36 -0.86 -16.44
C GLY A 275 -12.20 -1.50 -17.21
N PRO A 276 -11.17 -1.98 -16.50
CA PRO A 276 -10.05 -2.70 -17.11
C PRO A 276 -10.43 -4.12 -17.52
N ASP A 277 -9.59 -4.72 -18.37
CA ASP A 277 -9.53 -6.17 -18.51
C ASP A 277 -8.73 -6.76 -17.34
N MET A 278 -9.29 -7.74 -16.65
CA MET A 278 -8.58 -8.47 -15.61
C MET A 278 -7.99 -9.75 -16.21
N HIS A 279 -6.67 -9.86 -16.12
CA HIS A 279 -5.92 -11.02 -16.56
C HIS A 279 -5.58 -11.92 -15.37
N PHE A 280 -5.71 -13.24 -15.56
CA PHE A 280 -5.40 -14.24 -14.54
C PHE A 280 -4.40 -15.24 -15.12
N PHE A 281 -3.23 -15.35 -14.48
CA PHE A 281 -2.18 -16.28 -14.89
C PHE A 281 -1.93 -17.30 -13.78
N TYR A 282 -2.12 -18.58 -14.07
CA TYR A 282 -1.96 -19.64 -13.08
C TYR A 282 -1.66 -20.99 -13.74
N LYS A 283 -1.10 -21.92 -12.99
CA LYS A 283 -0.74 -23.25 -13.52
C LYS A 283 -1.95 -24.18 -13.59
N ASN A 284 -1.95 -25.05 -14.62
CA ASN A 284 -3.00 -26.05 -14.84
C ASN A 284 -2.82 -27.26 -13.92
N GLU A 285 -2.76 -27.05 -12.62
CA GLU A 285 -2.60 -28.12 -11.63
C GLU A 285 -3.80 -28.20 -10.69
N THR A 286 -4.28 -29.41 -10.44
CA THR A 286 -5.17 -29.70 -9.32
C THR A 286 -4.35 -29.71 -8.03
N PRO A 287 -4.81 -29.07 -6.92
CA PRO A 287 -6.18 -28.60 -6.68
C PRO A 287 -6.44 -27.11 -7.01
N TYR A 288 -5.48 -26.38 -7.57
CA TYR A 288 -5.54 -24.91 -7.66
C TYR A 288 -6.46 -24.41 -8.77
N LEU A 289 -6.59 -25.15 -9.88
CA LEU A 289 -7.35 -24.75 -11.07
C LEU A 289 -8.75 -24.25 -10.73
N LYS A 290 -9.51 -25.04 -9.94
CA LYS A 290 -10.87 -24.65 -9.55
C LYS A 290 -10.89 -23.37 -8.70
N SER A 291 -10.01 -23.27 -7.71
CA SER A 291 -9.97 -22.13 -6.79
C SER A 291 -9.63 -20.84 -7.53
N TRP A 292 -8.73 -20.88 -8.51
CA TRP A 292 -8.35 -19.71 -9.31
C TRP A 292 -9.47 -19.28 -10.27
N LYS A 293 -10.23 -20.22 -10.83
CA LYS A 293 -11.43 -19.90 -11.62
C LYS A 293 -12.56 -19.31 -10.77
N ASP A 294 -12.81 -19.90 -9.60
CA ASP A 294 -13.81 -19.40 -8.66
C ASP A 294 -13.44 -18.03 -8.06
N LEU A 295 -12.14 -17.69 -8.00
CA LEU A 295 -11.61 -16.39 -7.56
C LEU A 295 -12.01 -15.24 -8.50
N GLN A 296 -11.98 -15.46 -9.83
CA GLN A 296 -12.08 -14.41 -10.84
C GLN A 296 -13.28 -13.45 -10.65
N PRO A 297 -14.52 -13.93 -10.43
CA PRO A 297 -15.66 -13.02 -10.21
C PRO A 297 -15.57 -12.22 -8.91
N PHE A 298 -14.82 -12.70 -7.90
CA PHE A 298 -14.60 -11.95 -6.66
C PHE A 298 -13.52 -10.89 -6.83
N ALA A 299 -12.45 -11.19 -7.57
CA ALA A 299 -11.42 -10.19 -7.90
C ALA A 299 -12.02 -8.99 -8.65
N VAL A 300 -12.95 -9.23 -9.58
CA VAL A 300 -13.74 -8.17 -10.23
C VAL A 300 -14.51 -7.34 -9.20
N LYS A 301 -15.26 -7.99 -8.28
CA LYS A 301 -16.01 -7.27 -7.23
C LYS A 301 -15.10 -6.43 -6.32
N PHE A 302 -13.90 -6.93 -5.99
CA PHE A 302 -12.95 -6.19 -5.17
C PHE A 302 -12.47 -4.93 -5.90
N LEU A 303 -12.05 -5.04 -7.15
CA LEU A 303 -11.61 -3.89 -7.94
C LEU A 303 -12.73 -2.86 -8.15
N GLU A 304 -13.97 -3.32 -8.38
CA GLU A 304 -15.16 -2.44 -8.46
C GLU A 304 -15.45 -1.75 -7.12
N PHE A 305 -15.34 -2.48 -5.99
CA PHE A 305 -15.55 -1.93 -4.66
C PHE A 305 -14.55 -0.81 -4.35
N PHE A 306 -13.27 -1.03 -4.60
CA PHE A 306 -12.22 -0.03 -4.37
C PHE A 306 -12.38 1.17 -5.31
N SER A 307 -12.67 0.92 -6.60
CA SER A 307 -12.95 1.99 -7.58
C SER A 307 -14.12 2.89 -7.17
N LYS A 308 -15.16 2.32 -6.59
CA LYS A 308 -16.36 3.04 -6.12
C LYS A 308 -16.09 3.84 -4.84
N ASN A 309 -15.33 3.27 -3.91
CA ASN A 309 -15.20 3.77 -2.55
C ASN A 309 -13.99 4.68 -2.32
N ILE A 310 -12.91 4.54 -3.12
CA ILE A 310 -11.68 5.32 -3.01
C ILE A 310 -11.50 6.23 -4.22
N GLY A 311 -11.41 5.64 -5.42
CA GLY A 311 -11.23 6.36 -6.68
C GLY A 311 -11.17 5.40 -7.85
N LYS A 312 -11.55 5.86 -9.03
CA LYS A 312 -11.60 5.01 -10.23
C LYS A 312 -10.21 4.46 -10.55
N TYR A 313 -10.10 3.13 -10.77
CA TYR A 313 -8.90 2.50 -11.30
C TYR A 313 -8.54 3.13 -12.67
N PRO A 314 -7.33 3.67 -12.85
CA PRO A 314 -7.03 4.50 -14.02
C PRO A 314 -6.54 3.71 -15.24
N TYR A 315 -6.02 2.50 -15.03
CA TYR A 315 -5.42 1.72 -16.11
C TYR A 315 -6.43 0.84 -16.84
N LYS A 316 -6.04 0.32 -18.02
CA LYS A 316 -6.90 -0.50 -18.90
C LYS A 316 -6.82 -1.99 -18.62
N GLN A 317 -5.86 -2.44 -17.82
CA GLN A 317 -5.69 -3.84 -17.41
C GLN A 317 -5.28 -3.94 -15.95
N TYR A 318 -5.52 -5.11 -15.33
CA TYR A 318 -4.97 -5.55 -14.05
C TYR A 318 -4.69 -7.05 -14.11
N SER A 319 -3.51 -7.50 -13.67
CA SER A 319 -3.12 -8.90 -13.71
C SER A 319 -3.02 -9.52 -12.32
N VAL A 320 -3.70 -10.65 -12.09
CA VAL A 320 -3.54 -11.51 -10.91
C VAL A 320 -2.69 -12.69 -11.34
N ILE A 321 -1.48 -12.82 -10.80
CA ILE A 321 -0.46 -13.73 -11.32
C ILE A 321 -0.04 -14.71 -10.23
N MET A 322 -0.10 -16.01 -10.51
CA MET A 322 0.48 -17.03 -9.63
C MET A 322 2.00 -16.93 -9.73
N ALA A 323 2.63 -16.35 -8.71
CA ALA A 323 4.07 -16.13 -8.67
C ALA A 323 4.55 -15.82 -7.24
N GLY A 324 5.86 -15.65 -7.04
CA GLY A 324 6.45 -15.18 -5.80
C GLY A 324 6.45 -16.19 -4.65
N ASP A 325 6.48 -15.68 -3.40
CA ASP A 325 6.54 -16.48 -2.17
C ASP A 325 5.34 -16.25 -1.22
N GLY A 326 4.37 -15.45 -1.63
CA GLY A 326 3.19 -15.07 -0.83
C GLY A 326 2.23 -14.22 -1.65
N GLY A 327 1.48 -13.33 -0.98
CA GLY A 327 0.85 -12.18 -1.62
C GLY A 327 1.88 -11.06 -1.74
N MET A 328 1.80 -10.30 -2.82
CA MET A 328 2.60 -9.10 -3.05
C MET A 328 2.00 -8.26 -4.17
N GLU A 329 1.86 -7.00 -3.88
CA GLU A 329 1.40 -5.95 -4.77
C GLU A 329 2.50 -5.47 -5.72
N TYR A 330 2.08 -5.09 -6.94
CA TYR A 330 2.94 -4.44 -7.94
C TYR A 330 2.13 -3.50 -8.83
N ALA A 331 2.82 -2.70 -9.64
CA ALA A 331 2.18 -1.80 -10.58
C ALA A 331 1.32 -2.58 -11.59
N MET A 332 0.02 -2.33 -11.61
CA MET A 332 -0.97 -2.94 -12.51
C MET A 332 -1.08 -4.47 -12.41
N CYS A 333 -0.48 -5.10 -11.39
CA CYS A 333 -0.55 -6.54 -11.17
C CYS A 333 -0.29 -6.92 -9.71
N THR A 334 -0.54 -8.18 -9.37
CA THR A 334 -0.18 -8.76 -8.08
C THR A 334 0.33 -10.17 -8.24
N PHE A 335 1.29 -10.57 -7.38
CA PHE A 335 1.74 -11.93 -7.25
C PHE A 335 1.02 -12.63 -6.11
N ILE A 336 0.52 -13.85 -6.35
CA ILE A 336 -0.13 -14.67 -5.34
C ILE A 336 0.34 -16.12 -5.52
N THR A 337 0.83 -16.75 -4.45
CA THR A 337 1.18 -18.19 -4.50
C THR A 337 -0.07 -19.06 -4.43
N GLY A 338 -0.12 -20.09 -5.26
CA GLY A 338 -1.19 -21.08 -5.28
C GLY A 338 -1.18 -21.98 -4.04
N SER A 339 -0.04 -22.61 -3.74
CA SER A 339 0.11 -23.58 -2.65
C SER A 339 -0.08 -22.99 -1.25
N GLY A 340 0.19 -21.70 -1.06
CA GLY A 340 0.00 -21.01 0.22
C GLY A 340 -1.46 -20.83 0.61
N TYR A 341 -2.36 -20.89 -0.36
CA TYR A 341 -3.77 -20.53 -0.22
C TYR A 341 -4.71 -21.63 -0.75
N SER A 342 -4.44 -22.87 -0.36
CA SER A 342 -5.32 -24.01 -0.67
C SER A 342 -6.73 -23.87 -0.06
N ASP A 343 -6.86 -23.08 1.02
CA ASP A 343 -8.15 -22.62 1.54
C ASP A 343 -8.64 -21.46 0.67
N TYR A 344 -9.75 -21.66 -0.02
CA TYR A 344 -10.36 -20.69 -0.89
C TYR A 344 -10.64 -19.33 -0.22
N ARG A 345 -11.04 -19.32 1.07
CA ARG A 345 -11.28 -18.07 1.80
C ARG A 345 -10.00 -17.28 2.02
N LYS A 346 -8.89 -17.97 2.27
CA LYS A 346 -7.58 -17.32 2.38
C LYS A 346 -7.12 -16.76 1.04
N LEU A 347 -7.39 -17.49 -0.06
CA LEU A 347 -7.11 -17.01 -1.40
C LEU A 347 -7.90 -15.73 -1.71
N LEU A 348 -9.20 -15.69 -1.38
CA LEU A 348 -10.00 -14.47 -1.50
C LEU A 348 -9.44 -13.32 -0.67
N GLY A 349 -9.08 -13.59 0.59
CA GLY A 349 -8.53 -12.59 1.49
C GLY A 349 -7.24 -11.98 0.97
N VAL A 350 -6.25 -12.79 0.60
CA VAL A 350 -5.00 -12.27 0.06
C VAL A 350 -5.22 -11.54 -1.27
N THR A 351 -6.09 -12.04 -2.15
CA THR A 351 -6.36 -11.37 -3.43
C THR A 351 -7.04 -10.01 -3.23
N SER A 352 -7.99 -9.90 -2.28
CA SER A 352 -8.60 -8.62 -1.94
C SER A 352 -7.56 -7.61 -1.42
N HIS A 353 -6.68 -8.07 -0.53
CA HIS A 353 -5.60 -7.28 0.05
C HIS A 353 -4.64 -6.76 -1.02
N GLU A 354 -4.11 -7.65 -1.86
CA GLU A 354 -3.16 -7.26 -2.90
C GLU A 354 -3.78 -6.36 -3.98
N ILE A 355 -5.06 -6.53 -4.32
CA ILE A 355 -5.76 -5.59 -5.22
C ILE A 355 -5.95 -4.22 -4.55
N ALA A 356 -6.21 -4.17 -3.23
CA ALA A 356 -6.40 -2.92 -2.51
C ALA A 356 -5.14 -2.06 -2.46
N HIS A 357 -3.95 -2.67 -2.42
CA HIS A 357 -2.66 -1.99 -2.54
C HIS A 357 -2.51 -1.18 -3.84
N THR A 358 -3.30 -1.44 -4.86
CA THR A 358 -3.36 -0.57 -6.05
C THR A 358 -3.66 0.88 -5.68
N TRP A 359 -4.45 1.13 -4.65
CA TRP A 359 -4.77 2.46 -4.15
C TRP A 359 -3.79 2.92 -3.07
N PHE A 360 -3.55 2.08 -2.06
CA PHE A 360 -2.67 2.40 -0.94
C PHE A 360 -1.36 1.67 -1.11
N GLN A 361 -0.62 2.23 -2.00
CA GLN A 361 0.76 2.29 -2.35
C GLN A 361 0.99 2.52 -3.85
N PHE A 362 0.30 1.86 -4.80
CA PHE A 362 0.65 2.05 -6.21
C PHE A 362 0.07 3.32 -6.85
N LEU A 363 -1.06 3.83 -6.41
CA LEU A 363 -1.61 5.11 -6.88
C LEU A 363 -1.34 6.26 -5.90
N LEU A 364 -1.24 5.96 -4.61
CA LEU A 364 -0.89 6.87 -3.54
C LEU A 364 0.47 6.44 -2.98
N ALA A 365 1.56 6.67 -3.75
CA ALA A 365 2.88 6.08 -3.56
C ALA A 365 3.62 6.62 -2.33
N THR A 366 3.09 6.34 -1.16
CA THR A 366 3.72 6.66 0.13
C THR A 366 5.06 5.92 0.25
N ASN A 367 6.05 6.53 0.89
CA ASN A 367 7.31 5.86 1.23
C ASN A 367 7.05 4.73 2.24
N GLU A 368 7.01 3.49 1.76
CA GLU A 368 6.70 2.31 2.57
C GLU A 368 7.74 2.01 3.64
N SER A 369 9.02 2.33 3.38
CA SER A 369 10.06 2.14 4.38
C SER A 369 9.84 3.02 5.61
N MET A 370 9.31 4.23 5.42
CA MET A 370 9.04 5.20 6.49
C MET A 370 7.62 5.08 7.06
N HIS A 371 6.66 4.67 6.23
CA HIS A 371 5.23 4.74 6.54
C HIS A 371 4.49 3.44 6.16
N ALA A 372 5.08 2.27 6.42
CA ALA A 372 4.50 0.96 6.13
C ALA A 372 3.04 0.80 6.65
N TRP A 373 2.66 1.52 7.68
CA TRP A 373 1.31 1.51 8.25
C TRP A 373 0.26 2.21 7.36
N MET A 374 0.66 3.15 6.50
CA MET A 374 -0.23 3.79 5.52
C MET A 374 -0.47 2.89 4.32
N ASP A 375 0.52 2.11 3.95
CA ASP A 375 0.42 1.06 2.96
C ASP A 375 -0.43 -0.12 3.49
N GLU A 376 0.10 -0.89 4.40
CA GLU A 376 -0.48 -2.13 4.89
C GLU A 376 -1.73 -1.95 5.77
N GLY A 377 -1.75 -0.86 6.56
CA GLY A 377 -2.85 -0.58 7.47
C GLY A 377 -4.10 -0.08 6.77
N PHE A 378 -3.95 0.81 5.79
CA PHE A 378 -5.07 1.32 5.01
C PHE A 378 -5.62 0.23 4.11
N THR A 379 -4.74 -0.54 3.49
CA THR A 379 -5.09 -1.73 2.71
C THR A 379 -5.85 -2.73 3.56
N SER A 380 -5.36 -3.11 4.75
CA SER A 380 -6.05 -4.05 5.65
C SER A 380 -7.44 -3.55 6.08
N TYR A 381 -7.62 -2.24 6.26
CA TYR A 381 -8.92 -1.67 6.61
C TYR A 381 -9.92 -1.80 5.46
N ILE A 382 -9.52 -1.44 4.24
CA ILE A 382 -10.44 -1.38 3.11
C ILE A 382 -10.72 -2.76 2.51
N ASP A 383 -9.75 -3.69 2.58
CA ASP A 383 -9.92 -5.06 2.13
C ASP A 383 -10.91 -5.84 3.01
N ASP A 384 -10.83 -5.68 4.35
CA ASP A 384 -11.82 -6.24 5.28
C ASP A 384 -13.25 -5.75 4.97
N ALA A 385 -13.39 -4.48 4.56
CA ALA A 385 -14.68 -3.93 4.13
C ALA A 385 -15.14 -4.51 2.79
N ALA A 386 -14.24 -4.68 1.81
CA ALA A 386 -14.52 -5.28 0.52
C ALA A 386 -14.95 -6.75 0.64
N LEU A 387 -14.24 -7.53 1.47
CA LEU A 387 -14.60 -8.92 1.78
C LEU A 387 -15.96 -9.01 2.47
N ASN A 388 -16.24 -8.11 3.42
CA ASN A 388 -17.52 -8.05 4.12
C ASN A 388 -18.68 -7.83 3.15
N GLU A 389 -18.54 -6.91 2.19
CA GLU A 389 -19.54 -6.64 1.15
C GLU A 389 -19.64 -7.80 0.15
N ALA A 390 -18.51 -8.23 -0.43
CA ALA A 390 -18.49 -9.24 -1.50
C ALA A 390 -19.01 -10.62 -1.05
N LEU A 391 -18.83 -10.98 0.22
CA LEU A 391 -19.29 -12.23 0.82
C LEU A 391 -20.63 -12.11 1.56
N GLY A 392 -21.22 -10.91 1.64
CA GLY A 392 -22.49 -10.67 2.34
C GLY A 392 -22.44 -10.98 3.84
N LEU A 393 -21.29 -10.73 4.51
CA LEU A 393 -21.10 -11.10 5.91
C LEU A 393 -21.87 -10.21 6.89
N ASN A 394 -22.17 -8.96 6.50
CA ASN A 394 -22.92 -7.97 7.30
C ASN A 394 -22.30 -7.69 8.67
N ASN A 395 -20.98 -7.82 8.82
CA ASN A 395 -20.28 -7.47 10.05
C ASN A 395 -20.32 -5.94 10.24
N VAL A 396 -20.71 -5.49 11.43
CA VAL A 396 -20.70 -4.07 11.81
C VAL A 396 -19.28 -3.52 11.96
N VAL A 397 -18.34 -4.36 12.38
CA VAL A 397 -16.90 -4.04 12.50
C VAL A 397 -16.14 -5.08 11.67
N PRO A 398 -15.95 -4.85 10.33
CA PRO A 398 -15.30 -5.83 9.47
C PRO A 398 -13.89 -6.20 9.93
N ASN A 399 -13.09 -5.22 10.35
CA ASN A 399 -11.70 -5.37 10.78
C ASN A 399 -11.51 -5.77 12.26
N LYS A 400 -12.46 -6.52 12.83
CA LYS A 400 -12.38 -7.01 14.23
C LYS A 400 -11.13 -7.84 14.51
N SER A 401 -10.59 -8.52 13.51
CA SER A 401 -9.33 -9.26 13.61
C SER A 401 -8.14 -8.37 13.91
N ALA A 402 -8.10 -7.17 13.29
CA ALA A 402 -7.06 -6.17 13.50
C ALA A 402 -7.08 -5.66 14.96
N TYR A 403 -8.25 -5.36 15.51
CA TYR A 403 -8.38 -5.00 16.95
C TYR A 403 -7.83 -6.09 17.87
N ARG A 404 -8.17 -7.36 17.61
CA ARG A 404 -7.69 -8.49 18.43
C ARG A 404 -6.17 -8.62 18.37
N ALA A 405 -5.58 -8.48 17.19
CA ALA A 405 -4.13 -8.55 17.01
C ALA A 405 -3.43 -7.36 17.67
N TYR A 406 -3.97 -6.15 17.53
CA TYR A 406 -3.48 -4.93 18.19
C TYR A 406 -3.50 -5.09 19.72
N PHE A 407 -4.63 -5.46 20.33
CA PHE A 407 -4.73 -5.66 21.78
C PHE A 407 -3.77 -6.76 22.27
N GLY A 408 -3.64 -7.85 21.52
CA GLY A 408 -2.69 -8.91 21.84
C GLY A 408 -1.24 -8.44 21.84
N TRP A 409 -0.89 -7.48 20.96
CA TRP A 409 0.45 -6.91 20.91
C TRP A 409 0.68 -5.88 22.03
N VAL A 410 -0.28 -4.98 22.26
CA VAL A 410 -0.26 -4.02 23.37
C VAL A 410 -0.06 -4.72 24.72
N ALA A 411 -0.73 -5.85 24.94
CA ALA A 411 -0.61 -6.63 26.18
C ALA A 411 0.81 -7.18 26.43
N THR A 412 1.68 -7.23 25.42
CA THR A 412 3.09 -7.65 25.58
C THR A 412 3.98 -6.56 26.15
N GLY A 413 3.57 -5.29 26.08
CA GLY A 413 4.39 -4.13 26.44
C GLY A 413 5.55 -3.86 25.47
N LEU A 414 5.54 -4.48 24.27
CA LEU A 414 6.61 -4.38 23.26
C LEU A 414 6.19 -3.51 22.06
N GLU A 415 5.15 -2.70 22.23
CA GLU A 415 4.64 -1.83 21.18
C GLU A 415 5.67 -0.77 20.78
N GLU A 416 5.76 -0.49 19.47
CA GLU A 416 6.57 0.56 18.88
C GLU A 416 5.65 1.52 18.10
N PRO A 417 6.02 2.81 17.93
CA PRO A 417 5.24 3.77 17.16
C PRO A 417 5.02 3.31 15.70
N LEU A 418 3.90 3.70 15.08
CA LEU A 418 3.65 3.42 13.66
C LEU A 418 4.70 4.07 12.74
N THR A 419 5.27 5.19 13.18
CA THR A 419 6.35 5.91 12.46
C THR A 419 7.72 5.24 12.57
N THR A 420 7.83 4.07 13.19
CA THR A 420 9.07 3.29 13.20
C THR A 420 9.38 2.84 11.77
N HIS A 421 10.60 3.13 11.29
CA HIS A 421 11.05 2.68 9.98
C HIS A 421 10.90 1.15 9.83
N ALA A 422 10.45 0.66 8.69
CA ALA A 422 10.12 -0.75 8.46
C ALA A 422 11.25 -1.72 8.84
N ASP A 423 12.51 -1.35 8.54
CA ASP A 423 13.69 -2.15 8.86
C ASP A 423 14.16 -2.02 10.32
N ARG A 424 13.57 -1.14 11.12
CA ARG A 424 14.02 -0.84 12.49
C ARG A 424 13.14 -1.45 13.58
N TYR A 425 12.02 -2.08 13.20
CA TYR A 425 11.21 -2.82 14.17
C TYR A 425 12.03 -3.91 14.84
N ARG A 426 12.03 -3.92 16.17
CA ARG A 426 12.76 -4.89 16.99
C ARG A 426 12.29 -6.33 16.77
N PHE A 427 10.98 -6.50 16.48
CA PHE A 427 10.37 -7.80 16.26
C PHE A 427 9.60 -7.81 14.94
N SER A 428 9.76 -8.84 14.13
CA SER A 428 8.93 -9.03 12.91
C SER A 428 7.44 -9.09 13.22
N ARG A 429 7.05 -9.68 14.37
CA ARG A 429 5.67 -9.67 14.83
C ARG A 429 5.20 -8.26 15.22
N GLY A 430 6.08 -7.42 15.74
CA GLY A 430 5.82 -6.00 16.04
C GLY A 430 5.53 -5.22 14.78
N TYR A 431 6.34 -5.40 13.73
CA TYR A 431 6.06 -4.83 12.41
C TYR A 431 4.65 -5.19 11.91
N GLY A 432 4.30 -6.49 11.89
CA GLY A 432 2.98 -6.91 11.42
C GLY A 432 1.82 -6.39 12.28
N ALA A 433 1.96 -6.40 13.62
CA ALA A 433 0.93 -5.89 14.52
C ALA A 433 0.77 -4.36 14.41
N SER A 434 1.86 -3.64 14.16
CA SER A 434 1.84 -2.18 13.98
C SER A 434 1.35 -1.80 12.59
N SER A 435 2.04 -2.21 11.53
CA SER A 435 1.74 -1.76 10.17
C SER A 435 0.35 -2.21 9.72
N TYR A 436 0.03 -3.48 9.82
CA TYR A 436 -1.28 -4.03 9.40
C TYR A 436 -2.39 -3.72 10.41
N SER A 437 -2.24 -4.20 11.65
CA SER A 437 -3.36 -4.21 12.60
C SER A 437 -3.61 -2.85 13.23
N LYS A 438 -2.59 -2.20 13.82
CA LYS A 438 -2.75 -0.85 14.40
C LYS A 438 -3.03 0.18 13.31
N GLY A 439 -2.44 0.05 12.10
CA GLY A 439 -2.74 0.90 10.96
C GLY A 439 -4.21 0.80 10.52
N SER A 440 -4.78 -0.42 10.47
CA SER A 440 -6.22 -0.63 10.22
C SER A 440 -7.09 -0.04 11.34
N VAL A 441 -6.71 -0.24 12.62
CA VAL A 441 -7.40 0.35 13.76
C VAL A 441 -7.33 1.88 13.74
N PHE A 442 -6.23 2.47 13.26
CA PHE A 442 -6.11 3.92 13.06
C PHE A 442 -7.22 4.46 12.17
N LEU A 443 -7.50 3.85 11.01
CA LEU A 443 -8.62 4.29 10.17
C LEU A 443 -9.98 4.10 10.83
N SER A 444 -10.20 3.00 11.54
CA SER A 444 -11.44 2.77 12.28
C SER A 444 -11.67 3.83 13.36
N GLN A 445 -10.62 4.19 14.11
CA GLN A 445 -10.71 5.22 15.15
C GLN A 445 -10.91 6.60 14.55
N LEU A 446 -10.27 6.90 13.42
CA LEU A 446 -10.54 8.13 12.68
C LEU A 446 -12.01 8.19 12.23
N GLY A 447 -12.54 7.09 11.68
CA GLY A 447 -13.95 6.99 11.30
C GLY A 447 -14.91 7.17 12.49
N TYR A 448 -14.55 6.70 13.66
CA TYR A 448 -15.28 6.96 14.90
C TYR A 448 -15.28 8.46 15.28
N ILE A 449 -14.15 9.14 15.11
CA ILE A 449 -13.98 10.57 15.45
C ILE A 449 -14.74 11.48 14.49
N ILE A 450 -14.61 11.26 13.18
CA ILE A 450 -15.15 12.16 12.14
C ILE A 450 -16.50 11.69 11.57
N GLY A 451 -16.91 10.48 11.86
CA GLY A 451 -18.06 9.77 11.29
C GLY A 451 -17.69 8.97 10.02
N GLU A 452 -18.21 7.75 9.91
CA GLU A 452 -17.88 6.82 8.82
C GLU A 452 -18.07 7.42 7.42
N LYS A 453 -19.18 8.14 7.19
CA LYS A 453 -19.42 8.83 5.91
C LYS A 453 -18.33 9.83 5.54
N ASN A 454 -17.80 10.53 6.54
CA ASN A 454 -16.70 11.46 6.34
C ASN A 454 -15.38 10.74 6.12
N LEU A 455 -15.16 9.57 6.73
CA LEU A 455 -13.97 8.75 6.44
C LEU A 455 -13.92 8.35 4.95
N TYR A 456 -15.01 7.81 4.39
CA TYR A 456 -15.05 7.48 2.96
C TYR A 456 -14.92 8.71 2.04
N LYS A 457 -15.48 9.86 2.45
CA LYS A 457 -15.23 11.13 1.73
C LYS A 457 -13.77 11.55 1.82
N THR A 458 -13.12 11.33 2.96
CA THR A 458 -11.69 11.61 3.17
C THR A 458 -10.83 10.74 2.25
N LEU A 459 -11.10 9.43 2.18
CA LEU A 459 -10.38 8.54 1.26
C LEU A 459 -10.49 9.01 -0.20
N LYS A 460 -11.69 9.40 -0.63
CA LYS A 460 -11.91 9.96 -1.98
C LYS A 460 -11.20 11.30 -2.20
N HIS A 461 -11.25 12.19 -1.22
CA HIS A 461 -10.58 13.49 -1.29
C HIS A 461 -9.07 13.31 -1.37
N TYR A 462 -8.51 12.45 -0.51
CA TYR A 462 -7.11 12.09 -0.48
C TYR A 462 -6.63 11.49 -1.81
N PHE A 463 -7.40 10.54 -2.37
CA PHE A 463 -7.12 9.98 -3.67
C PHE A 463 -7.12 11.03 -4.79
N ASN A 464 -8.13 11.89 -4.84
CA ASN A 464 -8.24 12.92 -5.88
C ASN A 464 -7.12 13.96 -5.83
N GLU A 465 -6.59 14.23 -4.65
CA GLU A 465 -5.53 15.23 -4.44
C GLU A 465 -4.13 14.65 -4.61
N TRP A 466 -3.96 13.37 -4.24
CA TRP A 466 -2.65 12.76 -4.08
C TRP A 466 -2.36 11.55 -4.99
N SER A 467 -3.30 11.08 -5.81
CA SER A 467 -2.99 10.02 -6.79
C SER A 467 -1.86 10.44 -7.73
N PHE A 468 -0.99 9.47 -8.06
CA PHE A 468 0.24 9.65 -8.84
C PHE A 468 1.29 10.57 -8.19
N LYS A 469 1.27 10.63 -6.86
CA LYS A 469 2.22 11.40 -6.06
C LYS A 469 2.73 10.57 -4.88
N HIS A 470 3.63 11.18 -4.10
CA HIS A 470 4.18 10.61 -2.87
C HIS A 470 3.63 11.31 -1.62
N PRO A 471 2.40 10.97 -1.18
CA PRO A 471 1.82 11.60 -0.01
C PRO A 471 2.45 11.10 1.29
N ARG A 472 2.34 11.93 2.33
CA ARG A 472 2.84 11.69 3.68
C ARG A 472 1.70 11.62 4.69
N PRO A 473 1.93 11.19 5.93
CA PRO A 473 0.87 11.13 6.97
C PRO A 473 0.07 12.42 7.15
N TYR A 474 0.73 13.57 7.08
CA TYR A 474 0.06 14.87 7.20
C TYR A 474 -0.91 15.15 6.06
N ASP A 475 -0.62 14.71 4.85
CA ASP A 475 -1.48 14.92 3.68
C ASP A 475 -2.81 14.20 3.82
N PHE A 476 -2.77 12.99 4.40
CA PHE A 476 -3.97 12.24 4.73
C PHE A 476 -4.79 12.93 5.85
N ILE A 477 -4.12 13.34 6.94
CA ILE A 477 -4.79 14.05 8.04
C ILE A 477 -5.39 15.38 7.58
N ARG A 478 -4.68 16.15 6.76
CA ARG A 478 -5.21 17.37 6.14
C ARG A 478 -6.47 17.12 5.30
N SER A 479 -6.49 16.01 4.56
CA SER A 479 -7.70 15.60 3.82
C SER A 479 -8.86 15.29 4.77
N ALA A 480 -8.59 14.66 5.91
CA ALA A 480 -9.60 14.37 6.93
C ALA A 480 -10.12 15.66 7.61
N GLU A 481 -9.25 16.61 7.91
CA GLU A 481 -9.62 17.92 8.47
C GLU A 481 -10.50 18.73 7.52
N ARG A 482 -10.12 18.79 6.22
CA ARG A 482 -10.90 19.48 5.19
C ARG A 482 -12.31 18.92 5.03
N VAL A 483 -12.44 17.60 5.13
CA VAL A 483 -13.72 16.92 4.96
C VAL A 483 -14.60 17.01 6.22
N SER A 484 -14.01 16.90 7.39
CA SER A 484 -14.74 16.85 8.67
C SER A 484 -14.96 18.21 9.31
N GLY A 485 -14.08 19.20 9.04
CA GLY A 485 -14.03 20.48 9.73
C GLY A 485 -13.49 20.39 11.16
N LEU A 486 -12.80 19.29 11.51
CA LEU A 486 -12.21 19.05 12.83
C LEU A 486 -10.69 19.19 12.78
N GLU A 487 -10.07 19.62 13.88
CA GLU A 487 -8.62 19.61 14.05
C GLU A 487 -8.16 18.20 14.47
N LEU A 488 -7.20 17.62 13.74
CA LEU A 488 -6.80 16.20 13.89
C LEU A 488 -5.28 15.99 14.06
N ASP A 489 -4.46 17.05 14.12
CA ASP A 489 -3.01 16.94 14.35
C ASP A 489 -2.67 16.14 15.61
N TRP A 490 -3.45 16.33 16.68
CA TRP A 490 -3.32 15.58 17.94
C TRP A 490 -3.51 14.07 17.71
N TYR A 491 -4.43 13.70 16.80
CA TYR A 491 -4.75 12.32 16.51
C TYR A 491 -3.58 11.63 15.82
N LEU A 492 -3.02 12.26 14.77
CA LEU A 492 -1.82 11.76 14.10
C LEU A 492 -0.66 11.59 15.08
N MET A 493 -0.40 12.62 15.90
CA MET A 493 0.68 12.59 16.89
C MET A 493 0.50 11.42 17.87
N ASP A 494 -0.65 11.33 18.51
CA ASP A 494 -0.87 10.36 19.58
C ASP A 494 -0.96 8.92 19.06
N TRP A 495 -1.64 8.67 17.93
CA TRP A 495 -1.79 7.34 17.37
C TRP A 495 -0.59 6.83 16.59
N ALA A 496 0.04 7.68 15.77
CA ALA A 496 1.12 7.23 14.89
C ALA A 496 2.51 7.40 15.49
N GLN A 497 2.76 8.50 16.23
CA GLN A 497 4.10 8.82 16.72
C GLN A 497 4.38 8.33 18.14
N THR A 498 3.37 7.77 18.82
CA THR A 498 3.49 7.27 20.20
C THR A 498 2.91 5.88 20.38
N THR A 499 3.18 5.30 21.56
CA THR A 499 2.55 4.05 22.02
C THR A 499 1.53 4.31 23.12
N LYS A 500 0.91 5.49 23.15
CA LYS A 500 -0.16 5.81 24.08
C LYS A 500 -1.34 4.87 23.85
N GLN A 501 -2.02 4.53 24.94
CA GLN A 501 -3.12 3.59 24.97
C GLN A 501 -4.41 4.27 25.42
N LEU A 502 -5.53 3.80 24.87
CA LEU A 502 -6.87 4.24 25.22
C LEU A 502 -7.44 3.35 26.33
N ASP A 503 -7.89 3.95 27.45
CA ASP A 503 -8.57 3.29 28.55
C ASP A 503 -9.40 4.33 29.30
N TYR A 504 -10.73 4.22 29.21
CA TYR A 504 -11.68 5.07 29.92
C TYR A 504 -12.50 4.24 30.91
N GLN A 505 -12.93 4.86 32.00
CA GLN A 505 -13.68 4.22 33.06
C GLN A 505 -14.93 5.03 33.44
N VAL A 506 -16.05 4.36 33.69
CA VAL A 506 -17.13 4.92 34.49
C VAL A 506 -16.71 4.82 35.96
N ASN A 507 -16.23 5.93 36.51
CA ASN A 507 -15.61 5.94 37.84
C ASN A 507 -16.64 5.87 38.98
N SER A 508 -17.72 6.64 38.89
CA SER A 508 -18.79 6.62 39.90
C SER A 508 -20.09 7.28 39.39
N ILE A 509 -21.20 6.87 40.01
CA ILE A 509 -22.56 7.39 39.77
C ILE A 509 -23.13 7.83 41.10
N VAL A 510 -23.44 9.11 41.29
CA VAL A 510 -23.88 9.69 42.57
C VAL A 510 -25.20 10.44 42.35
N GLY A 511 -26.26 10.00 43.05
CA GLY A 511 -27.57 10.67 43.08
C GLY A 511 -27.55 11.90 43.98
N GLU A 512 -28.15 13.00 43.53
CA GLU A 512 -28.29 14.24 44.31
C GLU A 512 -29.54 14.99 43.85
N GLY A 513 -30.53 15.16 44.74
CA GLY A 513 -31.71 16.01 44.47
C GLY A 513 -32.58 15.62 43.26
N GLY A 514 -32.71 14.31 42.97
CA GLY A 514 -33.48 13.80 41.82
C GLY A 514 -32.70 13.78 40.50
N LYS A 515 -31.45 14.22 40.53
CA LYS A 515 -30.49 14.16 39.42
C LYS A 515 -29.34 13.20 39.74
N THR A 516 -28.56 12.87 38.73
CA THR A 516 -27.41 11.98 38.90
C THR A 516 -26.16 12.60 38.30
N LYS A 517 -25.11 12.69 39.10
CA LYS A 517 -23.74 13.02 38.65
C LYS A 517 -23.02 11.75 38.21
N ILE A 518 -22.52 11.75 36.98
CA ILE A 518 -21.71 10.69 36.41
C ILE A 518 -20.27 11.18 36.33
N VAL A 519 -19.35 10.44 36.91
CA VAL A 519 -17.91 10.76 36.91
C VAL A 519 -17.21 9.74 36.04
N LEU A 520 -16.53 10.25 35.01
CA LEU A 520 -15.69 9.47 34.10
C LEU A 520 -14.22 9.71 34.40
N LYS A 521 -13.38 8.73 34.13
CA LYS A 521 -11.92 8.83 34.27
C LYS A 521 -11.23 8.30 33.04
N ARG A 522 -10.20 9.01 32.57
CA ARG A 522 -9.26 8.50 31.60
C ARG A 522 -8.08 7.88 32.33
N GLU A 523 -7.92 6.55 32.21
CA GLU A 523 -6.90 5.78 32.93
C GLU A 523 -5.54 5.81 32.25
N LYS A 524 -5.52 5.93 30.91
CA LYS A 524 -4.30 5.99 30.08
C LYS A 524 -4.15 7.35 29.39
N GLN A 525 -3.08 7.52 28.60
CA GLN A 525 -2.71 8.84 28.07
C GLN A 525 -3.37 9.21 26.74
N MET A 526 -3.96 8.24 26.01
CA MET A 526 -4.61 8.50 24.72
C MET A 526 -5.95 9.21 24.96
N PRO A 527 -6.12 10.48 24.55
CA PRO A 527 -7.41 11.13 24.56
C PRO A 527 -8.23 10.71 23.34
N MET A 528 -9.54 10.50 23.53
CA MET A 528 -10.51 10.24 22.47
C MET A 528 -11.84 10.90 22.81
N PRO A 529 -12.64 11.38 21.83
CA PRO A 529 -14.04 11.64 22.06
C PRO A 529 -14.75 10.34 22.40
N ILE A 530 -15.74 10.37 23.28
CA ILE A 530 -16.44 9.16 23.70
C ILE A 530 -17.95 9.33 23.65
N ASP A 531 -18.65 8.21 23.39
CA ASP A 531 -20.09 8.10 23.58
C ASP A 531 -20.41 7.41 24.90
N ILE A 532 -21.41 7.92 25.57
CA ILE A 532 -21.92 7.38 26.83
C ILE A 532 -23.39 7.05 26.65
N GLU A 533 -23.78 5.84 26.96
CA GLU A 533 -25.18 5.43 27.05
C GLU A 533 -25.60 5.32 28.51
N VAL A 534 -26.69 5.99 28.87
CA VAL A 534 -27.36 5.88 30.14
C VAL A 534 -28.64 5.06 29.94
N VAL A 535 -28.68 3.87 30.47
CA VAL A 535 -29.79 2.91 30.37
C VAL A 535 -30.70 3.05 31.59
N LEU A 536 -32.00 3.20 31.34
CA LEU A 536 -33.00 3.41 32.39
C LEU A 536 -33.82 2.12 32.68
N ASN A 537 -34.41 2.05 33.85
CA ASN A 537 -35.17 0.88 34.34
C ASN A 537 -36.50 0.67 33.58
N ASP A 538 -36.98 1.66 32.81
CA ASP A 538 -38.13 1.51 31.93
C ASP A 538 -37.77 0.92 30.54
N GLY A 539 -36.48 0.57 30.33
CA GLY A 539 -35.95 0.00 29.08
C GLY A 539 -35.57 1.05 28.05
N THR A 540 -35.69 2.33 28.34
CA THR A 540 -35.22 3.41 27.45
C THR A 540 -33.73 3.72 27.70
N SER A 541 -33.06 4.35 26.76
CA SER A 541 -31.69 4.84 26.94
C SER A 541 -31.49 6.21 26.32
N VAL A 542 -30.48 6.93 26.83
CA VAL A 542 -30.05 8.22 26.27
C VAL A 542 -28.55 8.15 26.00
N VAL A 543 -28.18 8.47 24.77
CA VAL A 543 -26.75 8.52 24.38
C VAL A 543 -26.25 9.97 24.44
N TYR A 544 -25.10 10.15 25.02
CA TYR A 544 -24.37 11.40 25.09
C TYR A 544 -23.05 11.29 24.33
N ASN A 545 -22.63 12.37 23.65
CA ASN A 545 -21.32 12.49 23.03
C ASN A 545 -20.49 13.56 23.74
N ILE A 546 -19.27 13.20 24.11
CA ILE A 546 -18.29 14.10 24.74
C ILE A 546 -17.14 14.28 23.76
N PRO A 547 -17.06 15.43 23.03
CA PRO A 547 -15.92 15.74 22.16
C PRO A 547 -14.71 16.16 22.99
N LEU A 548 -13.53 16.20 22.34
CA LEU A 548 -12.34 16.79 22.94
C LEU A 548 -12.24 18.29 22.61
N THR A 549 -11.78 19.10 23.54
CA THR A 549 -11.55 20.55 23.33
C THR A 549 -10.61 20.80 22.14
N MET A 550 -9.62 19.95 21.93
CA MET A 550 -8.62 20.09 20.85
C MET A 550 -9.18 19.82 19.46
N MET A 551 -10.31 19.11 19.34
CA MET A 551 -10.97 18.86 18.04
C MET A 551 -11.64 20.11 17.47
N ARG A 552 -11.91 21.13 18.29
CA ARG A 552 -12.62 22.39 17.94
C ARG A 552 -13.98 22.16 17.26
N GLY A 553 -14.63 21.05 17.60
CA GLY A 553 -15.92 20.65 17.05
C GLY A 553 -16.28 19.23 17.49
N HIS A 554 -17.28 18.66 16.83
CA HIS A 554 -17.75 17.31 17.08
C HIS A 554 -18.23 16.66 15.78
N ARG A 555 -18.26 15.34 15.75
CA ARG A 555 -18.86 14.58 14.64
C ARG A 555 -20.40 14.78 14.56
N PRO A 556 -21.05 14.38 13.46
CA PRO A 556 -22.51 14.27 13.40
C PRO A 556 -23.04 13.35 14.51
N LEU A 557 -24.00 13.85 15.31
CA LEU A 557 -24.39 13.23 16.58
C LEU A 557 -25.34 12.04 16.46
N ALA A 558 -25.99 11.83 15.30
CA ALA A 558 -26.89 10.69 15.06
C ALA A 558 -27.91 10.41 16.19
N GLY A 559 -28.45 11.48 16.82
CA GLY A 559 -29.38 11.38 17.95
C GLY A 559 -28.78 11.46 19.33
N ALA A 560 -27.46 11.41 19.47
CA ALA A 560 -26.80 11.63 20.77
C ALA A 560 -26.91 13.09 21.24
N ARG A 561 -26.97 13.29 22.55
CA ARG A 561 -26.92 14.63 23.17
C ARG A 561 -25.48 15.07 23.30
N LEU A 562 -25.15 16.27 22.81
CA LEU A 562 -23.82 16.86 22.95
C LEU A 562 -23.61 17.34 24.40
N LEU A 563 -22.50 16.98 24.99
CA LEU A 563 -22.00 17.52 26.26
C LEU A 563 -20.84 18.48 26.01
N GLU A 564 -20.43 19.21 27.05
CA GLU A 564 -19.25 20.08 27.02
C GLU A 564 -17.99 19.28 26.66
N SER A 565 -17.06 19.92 25.95
CA SER A 565 -15.83 19.27 25.51
C SER A 565 -14.92 18.88 26.67
N TRP A 566 -14.33 17.70 26.61
CA TRP A 566 -13.34 17.24 27.59
C TRP A 566 -11.94 17.75 27.24
N SER A 567 -11.31 18.43 28.20
CA SER A 567 -9.90 18.82 28.07
C SER A 567 -8.98 17.60 28.24
N TRP A 568 -8.04 17.41 27.31
CA TRP A 568 -7.05 16.33 27.40
C TRP A 568 -6.17 16.40 28.67
N ALA A 569 -5.98 17.60 29.22
CA ALA A 569 -5.19 17.82 30.44
C ALA A 569 -5.90 17.34 31.71
N GLN A 570 -7.23 17.13 31.65
CA GLN A 570 -8.02 16.69 32.81
C GLN A 570 -8.23 15.18 32.79
N PRO A 571 -7.83 14.45 33.82
CA PRO A 571 -8.06 12.99 33.87
C PRO A 571 -9.50 12.61 34.20
N TYR A 572 -10.28 13.52 34.76
CA TYR A 572 -11.68 13.32 35.12
C TYR A 572 -12.61 14.22 34.35
N TYR A 573 -13.81 13.71 34.08
CA TYR A 573 -14.92 14.45 33.51
C TYR A 573 -16.18 14.19 34.31
N VAL A 574 -16.94 15.24 34.63
CA VAL A 574 -18.18 15.15 35.42
C VAL A 574 -19.30 15.81 34.66
N PHE A 575 -20.41 15.11 34.52
CA PHE A 575 -21.63 15.67 33.95
C PHE A 575 -22.85 15.22 34.76
N GLU A 576 -23.93 15.94 34.62
CA GLU A 576 -25.19 15.67 35.34
C GLU A 576 -26.29 15.27 34.34
N VAL A 577 -27.09 14.29 34.71
CA VAL A 577 -28.28 13.86 33.98
C VAL A 577 -29.53 14.07 34.81
N ASP A 578 -30.63 14.45 34.15
CA ASP A 578 -31.93 14.70 34.81
C ASP A 578 -32.72 13.41 35.11
N PHE A 579 -32.01 12.41 35.62
CA PHE A 579 -32.57 11.13 36.07
C PHE A 579 -32.16 10.86 37.52
N ALA A 580 -33.09 10.35 38.33
CA ALA A 580 -32.76 9.86 39.67
C ALA A 580 -31.84 8.62 39.55
N LYS A 581 -30.90 8.48 40.44
CA LYS A 581 -29.95 7.34 40.41
C LYS A 581 -30.66 5.98 40.39
N GLU A 582 -31.74 5.86 41.11
CA GLU A 582 -32.55 4.65 41.23
C GLU A 582 -33.24 4.26 39.90
N SER A 583 -33.38 5.20 38.96
CA SER A 583 -33.90 4.92 37.62
C SER A 583 -32.84 4.51 36.63
N ILE A 584 -31.55 4.63 36.96
CA ILE A 584 -30.44 4.24 36.09
C ILE A 584 -30.05 2.79 36.36
N VAL A 585 -30.12 1.96 35.32
CA VAL A 585 -29.71 0.54 35.39
C VAL A 585 -28.22 0.40 35.15
N GLU A 586 -27.70 1.13 34.14
CA GLU A 586 -26.30 1.05 33.72
C GLU A 586 -25.86 2.34 33.04
N VAL A 587 -24.58 2.67 33.14
CA VAL A 587 -23.89 3.70 32.34
C VAL A 587 -22.76 3.01 31.57
N VAL A 588 -22.74 3.15 30.25
CA VAL A 588 -21.82 2.44 29.39
C VAL A 588 -21.03 3.42 28.53
N ILE A 589 -19.70 3.39 28.60
CA ILE A 589 -18.80 4.03 27.64
C ILE A 589 -18.71 3.14 26.40
N ASP A 590 -18.75 3.75 25.21
CA ASP A 590 -18.65 3.05 23.92
C ASP A 590 -19.63 1.87 23.79
N PRO A 591 -20.94 2.12 23.81
CA PRO A 591 -21.95 1.06 23.82
C PRO A 591 -21.90 0.13 22.61
N LEU A 592 -21.35 0.61 21.48
CA LEU A 592 -21.21 -0.15 20.24
C LEU A 592 -19.85 -0.88 20.12
N ASN A 593 -18.96 -0.73 21.09
CA ASN A 593 -17.62 -1.32 21.11
C ASN A 593 -16.74 -0.96 19.90
N PHE A 594 -16.82 0.28 19.42
CA PHE A 594 -16.02 0.78 18.30
C PHE A 594 -14.64 1.30 18.71
N THR A 595 -14.47 1.77 19.94
CA THR A 595 -13.20 2.33 20.37
C THR A 595 -12.14 1.25 20.62
N ALA A 596 -10.88 1.65 20.46
CA ALA A 596 -9.74 0.79 20.77
C ALA A 596 -9.36 0.81 22.26
N ASP A 597 -10.35 0.91 23.12
CA ASP A 597 -10.17 0.82 24.56
C ASP A 597 -9.65 -0.58 24.96
N ILE A 598 -8.51 -0.60 25.67
CA ILE A 598 -7.80 -1.83 26.00
C ILE A 598 -8.40 -2.57 27.19
N ASN A 599 -9.28 -1.92 27.96
CA ASN A 599 -9.89 -2.47 29.17
C ASN A 599 -11.40 -2.24 29.22
N LYS A 600 -12.14 -2.89 28.36
CA LYS A 600 -13.60 -2.73 28.28
C LYS A 600 -14.39 -3.18 29.51
N LYS A 601 -13.72 -3.75 30.55
CA LYS A 601 -14.38 -4.17 31.79
C LYS A 601 -14.75 -3.00 32.68
N ASN A 602 -14.03 -1.89 32.60
CA ASN A 602 -14.30 -0.68 33.40
C ASN A 602 -15.14 0.36 32.65
N ASN A 603 -15.55 0.07 31.38
CA ASN A 603 -16.39 0.94 30.57
C ASN A 603 -17.84 0.99 31.03
N ARG A 604 -18.23 0.24 32.06
CA ARG A 604 -19.62 0.14 32.57
C ARG A 604 -19.70 0.10 34.07
N LEU A 605 -20.75 0.67 34.62
CA LEU A 605 -21.08 0.66 36.03
C LEU A 605 -22.60 0.64 36.21
#